data_5a673353ae9a7fc939b2830bbe4f6ff3
#
_entry.id   5a673353ae9a7fc939b2830bbe4f6ff3
#
_cell.length_a   1.000
_cell.length_b   1.000
_cell.length_c   1.000
_cell.angle_alpha   90.00
_cell.angle_beta   90.00
_cell.angle_gamma   90.00
#
_symmetry.space_group_name_H-M   'P 1'
#
loop_
_entity.id
_entity.type
_entity.pdbx_description
1 polymer ?
#
loop_
_entity_poly.entity_id
_entity_poly.type
_entity_poly.pdbx_seq_one_letter_code
_entity_poly.pdbx_strand_id
1 'polypeptide(L)'
;QLGNLFYEKNIEINNLNIDLGVISFDNSKQLNEVVITVKKKLIEKKSDRLIYNVQNSVFSNGVSGDELLKNIPRIDPTSDGLKIIGKSNVLVMIDDRIMNISGEDLKNYLKTLRSENIEKIEIITNPSAKYDASGNSGLINIKLKKKTNLGFDGNISSTFIQRTKPSTNNSLNLNYSTENLILNYNT
;
A
#
# COMPACT_ATOMS: atom_id res chain seq x y z
N GLN A 1 17.13 15.02 -29.35
CA GLN A 1 18.42 15.16 -30.06
C GLN A 1 18.95 13.76 -30.31
N LEU A 2 19.00 13.38 -31.60
CA LEU A 2 19.63 12.14 -32.04
C LEU A 2 21.15 12.32 -31.86
N GLY A 3 21.73 11.54 -30.97
CA GLY A 3 23.17 11.48 -30.78
C GLY A 3 23.84 10.93 -32.04
N ASN A 4 24.78 11.66 -32.60
CA ASN A 4 25.58 11.22 -33.74
C ASN A 4 26.47 10.04 -33.29
N LEU A 5 26.32 8.90 -33.95
CA LEU A 5 27.21 7.75 -33.81
C LEU A 5 28.46 8.02 -34.67
N PHE A 6 29.62 8.03 -34.04
CA PHE A 6 30.90 8.12 -34.72
C PHE A 6 31.62 6.78 -34.65
N TYR A 7 32.14 6.35 -35.78
CA TYR A 7 33.06 5.21 -35.87
C TYR A 7 34.37 5.72 -36.49
N GLU A 8 35.45 5.54 -35.80
CA GLU A 8 36.78 5.92 -36.24
C GLU A 8 37.71 4.68 -36.25
N LYS A 9 38.36 4.46 -37.38
CA LYS A 9 39.33 3.36 -37.57
C LYS A 9 40.50 3.88 -38.35
N ASN A 10 41.70 3.76 -37.79
CA ASN A 10 42.92 4.09 -38.51
C ASN A 10 43.24 2.95 -39.51
N ILE A 11 43.46 3.33 -40.78
CA ILE A 11 43.70 2.40 -41.85
C ILE A 11 45.04 2.78 -42.50
N GLU A 12 46.01 1.83 -42.56
CA GLU A 12 47.21 1.98 -43.34
C GLU A 12 46.92 1.51 -44.78
N ILE A 13 47.07 2.42 -45.73
CA ILE A 13 46.77 2.14 -47.13
C ILE A 13 48.05 1.59 -47.79
N ASN A 14 48.11 0.26 -47.87
CA ASN A 14 49.22 -0.43 -48.53
C ASN A 14 48.85 -0.99 -49.93
N ASN A 15 47.56 -1.01 -50.28
CA ASN A 15 47.06 -1.53 -51.55
C ASN A 15 45.90 -0.68 -52.09
N LEU A 16 45.64 -0.79 -53.42
CA LEU A 16 44.62 -0.02 -54.15
C LEU A 16 43.15 -0.34 -53.75
N ASN A 17 42.90 -1.48 -53.14
CA ASN A 17 41.57 -1.88 -52.66
C ASN A 17 41.67 -2.33 -51.19
N ILE A 18 40.90 -1.70 -50.34
CA ILE A 18 40.77 -2.06 -48.91
C ILE A 18 39.31 -2.45 -48.65
N ASP A 19 39.11 -3.71 -48.31
CA ASP A 19 37.82 -4.16 -47.81
C ASP A 19 37.69 -3.80 -46.33
N LEU A 20 36.76 -2.93 -46.01
CA LEU A 20 36.49 -2.48 -44.62
C LEU A 20 35.70 -3.50 -43.81
N GLY A 21 35.23 -4.57 -44.46
CA GLY A 21 34.34 -5.56 -43.84
C GLY A 21 32.97 -5.01 -43.44
N VAL A 22 32.22 -5.79 -42.69
CA VAL A 22 30.90 -5.38 -42.21
C VAL A 22 31.06 -4.53 -40.95
N ILE A 23 30.67 -3.26 -41.02
CA ILE A 23 30.60 -2.38 -39.85
C ILE A 23 29.23 -2.54 -39.21
N SER A 24 29.14 -3.27 -38.13
CA SER A 24 27.92 -3.40 -37.35
C SER A 24 27.88 -2.37 -36.23
N PHE A 25 26.84 -1.55 -36.22
CA PHE A 25 26.59 -0.65 -35.08
C PHE A 25 25.73 -1.41 -34.07
N ASP A 26 26.30 -1.73 -32.94
CA ASP A 26 25.53 -2.28 -31.81
C ASP A 26 24.78 -1.14 -31.12
N ASN A 27 23.48 -1.03 -31.43
CA ASN A 27 22.61 -0.01 -30.88
C ASN A 27 22.06 -0.41 -29.51
N SER A 28 22.60 -1.47 -28.90
CA SER A 28 22.21 -1.92 -27.57
C SER A 28 22.87 -1.08 -26.45
N LYS A 29 22.72 0.25 -26.48
CA LYS A 29 22.71 0.98 -25.22
C LYS A 29 21.41 0.61 -24.53
N GLN A 30 21.45 -0.41 -23.69
CA GLN A 30 20.43 -0.58 -22.65
C GLN A 30 20.35 0.75 -21.92
N LEU A 31 19.31 1.51 -22.20
CA LEU A 31 18.90 2.60 -21.33
C LEU A 31 18.57 1.93 -20.01
N ASN A 32 19.46 2.04 -19.04
CA ASN A 32 19.12 1.68 -17.68
C ASN A 32 17.89 2.52 -17.34
N GLU A 33 16.76 1.86 -17.18
CA GLU A 33 15.54 2.47 -16.74
C GLU A 33 15.83 3.15 -15.40
N VAL A 34 15.89 4.47 -15.39
CA VAL A 34 15.99 5.23 -14.16
C VAL A 34 14.62 5.16 -13.50
N VAL A 35 14.42 4.11 -12.68
CA VAL A 35 13.25 4.03 -11.83
C VAL A 35 13.36 5.13 -10.78
N ILE A 36 12.75 6.27 -11.05
CA ILE A 36 12.62 7.35 -10.08
C ILE A 36 11.60 6.88 -9.03
N THR A 37 12.06 6.20 -8.01
CA THR A 37 11.23 5.84 -6.86
C THR A 37 11.03 7.09 -6.00
N VAL A 38 9.98 7.85 -6.29
CA VAL A 38 9.56 8.94 -5.41
C VAL A 38 9.06 8.32 -4.11
N LYS A 39 9.84 8.42 -3.04
CA LYS A 39 9.36 8.03 -1.70
C LYS A 39 8.20 8.96 -1.34
N LYS A 40 6.99 8.43 -1.29
CA LYS A 40 5.81 9.16 -0.80
C LYS A 40 6.10 9.62 0.63
N LYS A 41 5.68 10.84 0.98
CA LYS A 41 5.78 11.32 2.36
C LYS A 41 4.89 10.47 3.26
N LEU A 42 5.30 10.26 4.52
CA LEU A 42 4.47 9.54 5.51
C LEU A 42 3.09 10.17 5.64
N ILE A 43 3.05 11.50 5.72
CA ILE A 43 1.82 12.28 5.81
C ILE A 43 1.77 13.26 4.66
N GLU A 44 0.68 13.22 3.90
CA GLU A 44 0.38 14.18 2.84
C GLU A 44 -0.90 14.93 3.20
N LYS A 45 -0.83 16.24 3.23
CA LYS A 45 -1.99 17.10 3.44
C LYS A 45 -2.51 17.59 2.10
N LYS A 46 -3.77 17.27 1.79
CA LYS A 46 -4.54 17.83 0.69
C LYS A 46 -5.55 18.85 1.21
N SER A 47 -6.23 19.56 0.31
CA SER A 47 -7.23 20.57 0.66
C SER A 47 -8.41 20.00 1.46
N ASP A 48 -8.83 18.76 1.16
CA ASP A 48 -10.01 18.10 1.70
C ASP A 48 -9.70 16.96 2.68
N ARG A 49 -8.45 16.46 2.69
CA ARG A 49 -8.07 15.26 3.43
C ARG A 49 -6.62 15.25 3.88
N LEU A 50 -6.37 14.47 4.91
CA LEU A 50 -5.04 14.04 5.32
C LEU A 50 -4.83 12.60 4.88
N ILE A 51 -3.73 12.30 4.20
CA ILE A 51 -3.37 10.96 3.76
C ILE A 51 -2.19 10.48 4.60
N TYR A 52 -2.35 9.33 5.23
CA TYR A 52 -1.30 8.63 5.95
C TYR A 52 -0.84 7.41 5.12
N ASN A 53 0.38 7.45 4.61
CA ASN A 53 0.97 6.39 3.79
C ASN A 53 1.56 5.31 4.70
N VAL A 54 0.81 4.22 4.91
CA VAL A 54 1.17 3.15 5.84
C VAL A 54 2.48 2.48 5.46
N GLN A 55 2.76 2.32 4.18
CA GLN A 55 3.98 1.66 3.69
C GLN A 55 5.28 2.36 4.12
N ASN A 56 5.22 3.67 4.37
CA ASN A 56 6.36 4.48 4.79
C ASN A 56 6.40 4.69 6.33
N SER A 57 5.51 4.03 7.04
CA SER A 57 5.39 4.08 8.49
C SER A 57 6.23 2.99 9.16
N VAL A 58 6.66 3.24 10.39
CA VAL A 58 7.23 2.21 11.27
C VAL A 58 6.22 1.10 11.61
N PHE A 59 4.93 1.38 11.43
CA PHE A 59 3.81 0.45 11.65
C PHE A 59 3.38 -0.27 10.35
N SER A 60 4.21 -0.25 9.31
CA SER A 60 3.88 -0.88 8.02
C SER A 60 3.73 -2.39 8.09
N ASN A 61 4.31 -3.03 9.13
CA ASN A 61 4.29 -4.47 9.33
C ASN A 61 4.07 -4.81 10.80
N GLY A 62 3.44 -5.94 11.06
CA GLY A 62 3.37 -6.57 12.38
C GLY A 62 2.28 -6.04 13.31
N VAL A 63 1.51 -5.02 12.91
CA VAL A 63 0.43 -4.48 13.75
C VAL A 63 -0.95 -4.68 13.10
N SER A 64 -1.98 -4.67 13.94
CA SER A 64 -3.37 -4.69 13.47
C SER A 64 -3.82 -3.29 12.99
N GLY A 65 -4.88 -3.25 12.18
CA GLY A 65 -5.47 -1.98 11.76
C GLY A 65 -5.96 -1.11 12.91
N ASP A 66 -6.47 -1.72 13.98
CA ASP A 66 -6.86 -1.02 15.21
C ASP A 66 -5.66 -0.32 15.87
N GLU A 67 -4.54 -1.04 16.02
CA GLU A 67 -3.31 -0.49 16.59
C GLU A 67 -2.69 0.57 15.69
N LEU A 68 -2.69 0.35 14.37
CA LEU A 68 -2.23 1.32 13.40
C LEU A 68 -3.00 2.64 13.51
N LEU A 69 -4.33 2.58 13.57
CA LEU A 69 -5.20 3.78 13.65
C LEU A 69 -4.95 4.62 14.90
N LYS A 70 -4.58 4.01 16.03
CA LYS A 70 -4.22 4.74 17.27
C LYS A 70 -2.99 5.63 17.11
N ASN A 71 -2.12 5.31 16.16
CA ASN A 71 -0.88 6.04 15.92
C ASN A 71 -1.00 7.10 14.81
N ILE A 72 -2.21 7.28 14.25
CA ILE A 72 -2.43 8.26 13.18
C ILE A 72 -2.89 9.59 13.76
N PRO A 73 -2.25 10.70 13.37
CA PRO A 73 -2.66 12.03 13.84
C PRO A 73 -4.14 12.32 13.54
N ARG A 74 -4.83 12.97 14.46
CA ARG A 74 -6.25 13.36 14.40
C ARG A 74 -7.26 12.22 14.58
N ILE A 75 -6.83 10.98 14.72
CA ILE A 75 -7.70 9.88 15.12
C ILE A 75 -7.55 9.70 16.64
N ASP A 76 -8.69 9.67 17.33
CA ASP A 76 -8.78 9.37 18.74
C ASP A 76 -9.53 8.05 18.92
N PRO A 77 -8.83 6.99 19.36
CA PRO A 77 -9.47 5.72 19.65
C PRO A 77 -10.24 5.83 20.95
N THR A 78 -11.53 5.64 20.90
CA THR A 78 -12.39 5.60 22.10
C THR A 78 -12.84 4.18 22.39
N SER A 79 -13.42 3.96 23.60
CA SER A 79 -14.05 2.67 23.95
C SER A 79 -15.13 2.28 22.94
N ASP A 80 -15.83 3.25 22.39
CA ASP A 80 -17.00 3.06 21.53
C ASP A 80 -16.65 3.09 20.01
N GLY A 81 -15.35 3.11 19.67
CA GLY A 81 -14.90 3.11 18.26
C GLY A 81 -13.84 4.15 17.95
N LEU A 82 -13.91 4.74 16.76
CA LEU A 82 -12.97 5.74 16.28
C LEU A 82 -13.63 7.12 16.26
N LYS A 83 -12.90 8.14 16.70
CA LYS A 83 -13.28 9.55 16.55
C LYS A 83 -12.21 10.31 15.78
N ILE A 84 -12.65 11.31 15.02
CA ILE A 84 -11.75 12.31 14.44
C ILE A 84 -11.84 13.55 15.32
N ILE A 85 -10.69 14.08 15.75
CA ILE A 85 -10.64 15.28 16.60
C ILE A 85 -11.39 16.43 15.91
N GLY A 86 -12.41 16.98 16.61
CA GLY A 86 -13.26 18.07 16.12
C GLY A 86 -14.47 17.63 15.28
N LYS A 87 -14.79 16.32 15.26
CA LYS A 87 -15.97 15.78 14.59
C LYS A 87 -16.86 15.01 15.56
N SER A 88 -18.18 15.14 15.40
CA SER A 88 -19.16 14.46 16.26
C SER A 88 -19.35 13.00 15.88
N ASN A 89 -19.37 12.72 14.58
CA ASN A 89 -19.57 11.39 14.02
C ASN A 89 -18.44 11.03 13.07
N VAL A 90 -18.13 9.73 12.98
CA VAL A 90 -17.16 9.21 12.05
C VAL A 90 -17.74 8.06 11.28
N LEU A 91 -17.68 8.15 9.96
CA LEU A 91 -17.97 7.07 9.05
C LEU A 91 -16.66 6.38 8.66
N VAL A 92 -16.66 5.06 8.67
CA VAL A 92 -15.50 4.28 8.21
C VAL A 92 -15.81 3.66 6.86
N MET A 93 -14.86 3.77 5.96
CA MET A 93 -14.89 3.18 4.62
C MET A 93 -13.70 2.26 4.42
N ILE A 94 -13.91 1.24 3.61
CA ILE A 94 -12.84 0.38 3.09
C ILE A 94 -12.96 0.39 1.57
N ASP A 95 -11.91 0.78 0.89
CA ASP A 95 -11.86 0.93 -0.57
C ASP A 95 -13.09 1.70 -1.12
N ASP A 96 -13.39 2.86 -0.51
CA ASP A 96 -14.51 3.74 -0.84
C ASP A 96 -15.92 3.17 -0.56
N ARG A 97 -16.03 2.05 0.16
CA ARG A 97 -17.31 1.45 0.55
C ARG A 97 -17.56 1.70 2.03
N ILE A 98 -18.72 2.28 2.33
CA ILE A 98 -19.11 2.53 3.73
C ILE A 98 -19.30 1.21 4.46
N MET A 99 -18.69 1.11 5.64
CA MET A 99 -18.90 0.02 6.57
C MET A 99 -20.11 0.34 7.44
N ASN A 100 -21.16 -0.51 7.34
CA ASN A 100 -22.37 -0.38 8.16
C ASN A 100 -22.23 -1.10 9.51
N ILE A 101 -21.04 -1.07 10.09
CA ILE A 101 -20.73 -1.59 11.41
C ILE A 101 -20.14 -0.48 12.26
N SER A 102 -20.38 -0.52 13.57
CA SER A 102 -19.92 0.52 14.50
C SER A 102 -19.52 -0.10 15.83
N GLY A 103 -18.95 0.71 16.70
CA GLY A 103 -18.59 0.30 18.05
C GLY A 103 -17.62 -0.88 18.08
N GLU A 104 -17.96 -1.89 18.84
CA GLU A 104 -17.09 -3.06 19.07
C GLU A 104 -16.95 -3.94 17.83
N ASP A 105 -17.97 -4.07 17.01
CA ASP A 105 -17.91 -4.84 15.77
C ASP A 105 -16.89 -4.23 14.79
N LEU A 106 -16.90 -2.91 14.65
CA LEU A 106 -15.89 -2.20 13.86
C LEU A 106 -14.49 -2.42 14.42
N LYS A 107 -14.32 -2.34 15.74
CA LYS A 107 -13.04 -2.57 16.39
C LYS A 107 -12.54 -3.99 16.18
N ASN A 108 -13.42 -4.99 16.32
CA ASN A 108 -13.08 -6.39 16.06
C ASN A 108 -12.69 -6.60 14.60
N TYR A 109 -13.43 -6.02 13.66
CA TYR A 109 -13.07 -6.06 12.26
C TYR A 109 -11.68 -5.43 12.00
N LEU A 110 -11.41 -4.26 12.56
CA LEU A 110 -10.11 -3.57 12.41
C LEU A 110 -8.95 -4.38 12.99
N LYS A 111 -9.17 -5.17 14.05
CA LYS A 111 -8.15 -6.09 14.57
C LYS A 111 -7.80 -7.21 13.59
N THR A 112 -8.73 -7.62 12.73
CA THR A 112 -8.46 -8.64 11.70
C THR A 112 -7.66 -8.09 10.52
N LEU A 113 -7.70 -6.77 10.28
CA LEU A 113 -6.92 -6.13 9.24
C LEU A 113 -5.45 -6.06 9.66
N ARG A 114 -4.57 -6.53 8.79
CA ARG A 114 -3.12 -6.44 8.97
C ARG A 114 -2.61 -5.17 8.30
N SER A 115 -1.69 -4.47 8.97
CA SER A 115 -1.07 -3.24 8.42
C SER A 115 -0.38 -3.48 7.08
N GLU A 116 0.17 -4.68 6.87
CA GLU A 116 0.80 -5.10 5.62
C GLU A 116 -0.16 -5.00 4.41
N ASN A 117 -1.45 -5.21 4.66
CA ASN A 117 -2.49 -5.18 3.62
C ASN A 117 -3.05 -3.77 3.38
N ILE A 118 -2.67 -2.79 4.20
CA ILE A 118 -3.14 -1.42 4.08
C ILE A 118 -2.12 -0.61 3.27
N GLU A 119 -2.57 0.07 2.22
CA GLU A 119 -1.73 0.98 1.43
C GLU A 119 -1.63 2.34 2.12
N LYS A 120 -2.77 2.94 2.40
CA LYS A 120 -2.91 4.28 3.00
C LYS A 120 -4.22 4.43 3.74
N ILE A 121 -4.27 5.40 4.64
CA ILE A 121 -5.49 5.81 5.35
C ILE A 121 -5.75 7.27 5.04
N GLU A 122 -6.96 7.57 4.58
CA GLU A 122 -7.39 8.93 4.25
C GLU A 122 -8.36 9.43 5.31
N ILE A 123 -8.04 10.55 5.94
CA ILE A 123 -8.88 11.21 6.94
C ILE A 123 -9.49 12.43 6.30
N ILE A 124 -10.80 12.39 6.06
CA ILE A 124 -11.55 13.44 5.39
C ILE A 124 -12.36 14.17 6.45
N THR A 125 -11.98 15.41 6.73
CA THR A 125 -12.63 16.23 7.75
C THR A 125 -13.85 16.97 7.23
N ASN A 126 -13.93 17.17 5.92
CA ASN A 126 -15.06 17.82 5.24
C ASN A 126 -15.53 16.91 4.08
N PRO A 127 -16.25 15.82 4.40
CA PRO A 127 -16.79 14.96 3.36
C PRO A 127 -17.83 15.70 2.52
N SER A 128 -18.07 15.21 1.30
CA SER A 128 -19.11 15.75 0.45
C SER A 128 -20.49 15.51 1.08
N ALA A 129 -21.49 16.32 0.70
CA ALA A 129 -22.87 16.23 1.22
C ALA A 129 -23.50 14.82 1.08
N LYS A 130 -22.97 14.00 0.17
CA LYS A 130 -23.39 12.59 0.03
C LYS A 130 -23.15 11.77 1.30
N TYR A 131 -22.11 12.11 2.08
CA TYR A 131 -21.66 11.36 3.26
C TYR A 131 -21.90 12.10 4.58
N ASP A 132 -22.27 13.36 4.50
CA ASP A 132 -22.47 14.23 5.65
C ASP A 132 -23.81 14.92 5.61
N ALA A 133 -24.85 14.18 5.98
CA ALA A 133 -26.21 14.74 6.07
C ALA A 133 -26.39 15.72 7.25
N SER A 134 -25.51 15.67 8.27
CA SER A 134 -25.60 16.49 9.49
C SER A 134 -24.55 17.59 9.60
N GLY A 135 -23.64 17.71 8.62
CA GLY A 135 -22.69 18.82 8.53
C GLY A 135 -21.50 18.76 9.50
N ASN A 136 -21.40 17.74 10.36
CA ASN A 136 -20.32 17.61 11.34
C ASN A 136 -19.77 16.18 11.43
N SER A 137 -19.87 15.42 10.38
CA SER A 137 -19.29 14.09 10.29
C SER A 137 -17.87 14.16 9.70
N GLY A 138 -17.02 13.25 10.14
CA GLY A 138 -15.74 12.96 9.52
C GLY A 138 -15.78 11.61 8.83
N LEU A 139 -14.79 11.33 7.96
CA LEU A 139 -14.73 10.07 7.26
C LEU A 139 -13.29 9.54 7.29
N ILE A 140 -13.15 8.28 7.65
CA ILE A 140 -11.89 7.55 7.60
C ILE A 140 -12.00 6.51 6.49
N ASN A 141 -11.19 6.63 5.45
CA ASN A 141 -11.17 5.67 4.35
C ASN A 141 -9.87 4.88 4.38
N ILE A 142 -9.97 3.59 4.63
CA ILE A 142 -8.85 2.65 4.64
C ILE A 142 -8.71 2.07 3.24
N LYS A 143 -7.61 2.39 2.59
CA LYS A 143 -7.26 1.86 1.27
C LYS A 143 -6.39 0.63 1.42
N LEU A 144 -6.88 -0.48 0.94
CA LEU A 144 -6.13 -1.73 0.92
C LEU A 144 -5.16 -1.77 -0.27
N LYS A 145 -4.06 -2.47 -0.10
CA LYS A 145 -3.16 -2.77 -1.23
C LYS A 145 -3.92 -3.62 -2.24
N LYS A 146 -3.88 -3.21 -3.49
CA LYS A 146 -4.36 -4.08 -4.55
C LYS A 146 -3.45 -5.30 -4.61
N LYS A 147 -4.00 -6.48 -4.49
CA LYS A 147 -3.27 -7.72 -4.73
C LYS A 147 -2.93 -7.77 -6.22
N THR A 148 -1.67 -7.54 -6.56
CA THR A 148 -1.16 -7.65 -7.93
C THR A 148 -0.70 -9.06 -8.25
N ASN A 149 -0.53 -9.90 -7.23
CA ASN A 149 -0.08 -11.26 -7.41
C ASN A 149 -1.28 -12.18 -7.57
N LEU A 150 -1.44 -12.69 -8.78
CA LEU A 150 -2.32 -13.83 -9.05
C LEU A 150 -1.64 -15.08 -8.53
N GLY A 151 -2.43 -16.02 -7.99
CA GLY A 151 -1.92 -17.28 -7.50
C GLY A 151 -2.31 -17.60 -6.05
N PHE A 152 -1.55 -18.48 -5.48
CA PHE A 152 -1.75 -18.96 -4.11
C PHE A 152 -0.75 -18.28 -3.18
N ASP A 153 -1.23 -17.69 -2.10
CA ASP A 153 -0.41 -17.18 -1.00
C ASP A 153 -0.99 -17.61 0.34
N GLY A 154 -0.14 -17.78 1.32
CA GLY A 154 -0.56 -18.17 2.64
C GLY A 154 0.41 -17.76 3.73
N ASN A 155 -0.11 -17.67 4.93
CA ASN A 155 0.65 -17.35 6.13
C ASN A 155 0.23 -18.30 7.25
N ILE A 156 1.21 -18.80 7.96
CA ILE A 156 1.05 -19.58 9.19
C ILE A 156 1.67 -18.78 10.34
N SER A 157 0.95 -18.61 11.43
CA SER A 157 1.53 -18.05 12.64
C SER A 157 1.20 -18.91 13.84
N SER A 158 2.19 -19.10 14.72
CA SER A 158 2.05 -19.80 15.99
C SER A 158 2.67 -18.95 17.08
N THR A 159 1.87 -18.60 18.07
CA THR A 159 2.31 -17.80 19.21
C THR A 159 2.16 -18.62 20.47
N PHE A 160 3.27 -18.89 21.13
CA PHE A 160 3.29 -19.54 22.44
C PHE A 160 3.36 -18.46 23.53
N ILE A 161 2.40 -18.48 24.43
CA ILE A 161 2.34 -17.56 25.56
C ILE A 161 2.54 -18.34 26.84
N GLN A 162 3.66 -18.13 27.52
CA GLN A 162 3.95 -18.75 28.81
C GLN A 162 3.50 -17.83 29.94
N ARG A 163 2.47 -18.27 30.64
CA ARG A 163 1.95 -17.66 31.86
C ARG A 163 1.73 -18.77 32.88
N THR A 164 1.04 -18.49 33.99
CA THR A 164 0.62 -19.50 34.97
C THR A 164 -0.11 -20.70 34.32
N LYS A 165 -0.83 -20.43 33.23
CA LYS A 165 -1.36 -21.46 32.32
C LYS A 165 -0.80 -21.17 30.93
N PRO A 166 0.04 -22.05 30.38
CA PRO A 166 0.56 -21.88 29.03
C PRO A 166 -0.57 -21.96 27.99
N SER A 167 -0.53 -21.11 26.99
CA SER A 167 -1.48 -21.12 25.87
C SER A 167 -0.74 -20.99 24.56
N THR A 168 -1.29 -21.62 23.52
CA THR A 168 -0.79 -21.54 22.16
C THR A 168 -1.90 -21.02 21.27
N ASN A 169 -1.62 -19.96 20.52
CA ASN A 169 -2.49 -19.45 19.49
C ASN A 169 -1.88 -19.77 18.14
N ASN A 170 -2.61 -20.51 17.32
CA ASN A 170 -2.21 -20.85 15.97
C ASN A 170 -3.17 -20.19 15.01
N SER A 171 -2.68 -19.61 13.93
CA SER A 171 -3.52 -19.13 12.85
C SER A 171 -2.95 -19.53 11.49
N LEU A 172 -3.83 -19.91 10.59
CA LEU A 172 -3.54 -20.26 9.22
C LEU A 172 -4.41 -19.39 8.31
N ASN A 173 -3.78 -18.64 7.44
CA ASN A 173 -4.45 -17.85 6.42
C ASN A 173 -4.00 -18.35 5.05
N LEU A 174 -4.93 -18.76 4.21
CA LEU A 174 -4.69 -19.19 2.84
C LEU A 174 -5.52 -18.31 1.91
N ASN A 175 -4.88 -17.79 0.87
CA ASN A 175 -5.53 -16.97 -0.13
C ASN A 175 -5.22 -17.53 -1.53
N TYR A 176 -6.25 -17.60 -2.34
CA TYR A 176 -6.12 -17.91 -3.75
C TYR A 176 -6.75 -16.78 -4.56
N SER A 177 -5.99 -16.18 -5.44
CA SER A 177 -6.42 -15.02 -6.22
C SER A 177 -6.21 -15.26 -7.72
N THR A 178 -7.27 -15.04 -8.50
CA THR A 178 -7.25 -14.96 -9.96
C THR A 178 -7.79 -13.60 -10.38
N GLU A 179 -7.78 -13.28 -11.70
CA GLU A 179 -8.32 -12.02 -12.20
C GLU A 179 -9.77 -11.75 -11.77
N ASN A 180 -10.58 -12.80 -11.64
CA ASN A 180 -12.02 -12.71 -11.41
C ASN A 180 -12.49 -13.32 -10.08
N LEU A 181 -11.61 -14.02 -9.34
CA LEU A 181 -12.00 -14.74 -8.12
C LEU A 181 -10.95 -14.58 -7.03
N ILE A 182 -11.42 -14.30 -5.82
CA ILE A 182 -10.59 -14.27 -4.62
C ILE A 182 -11.24 -15.21 -3.59
N LEU A 183 -10.51 -16.23 -3.18
CA LEU A 183 -10.89 -17.14 -2.10
C LEU A 183 -9.96 -16.90 -0.91
N ASN A 184 -10.54 -16.74 0.27
CA ASN A 184 -9.79 -16.58 1.52
C ASN A 184 -10.27 -17.64 2.53
N TYR A 185 -9.33 -18.33 3.16
CA TYR A 185 -9.57 -19.22 4.28
C TYR A 185 -8.77 -18.74 5.48
N ASN A 186 -9.45 -18.53 6.62
CA ASN A 186 -8.84 -18.09 7.88
C ASN A 186 -9.34 -19.02 9.00
N THR A 187 -8.41 -19.43 9.89
CA THR A 187 -8.71 -20.22 11.09
C THR A 187 -7.85 -19.76 12.26
#